data_bd4523f4726b84d88318b163637238b2
#
_entry.id   bd4523f4726b84d88318b163637238b2
#
_cell.length_a   1.000
_cell.length_b   1.000
_cell.length_c   1.000
_cell.angle_alpha   90.00
_cell.angle_beta   90.00
_cell.angle_gamma   90.00
#
_symmetry.space_group_name_H-M   'P 1'
#
loop_
_entity.id
_entity.type
_entity.pdbx_description
1 polymer ?
#
loop_
_entity_poly.entity_id
_entity_poly.type
_entity_poly.pdbx_seq_one_letter_code
_entity_poly.pdbx_strand_id
1 'polypeptide(L)'
;MKLLKSHPFLSLANSYVIDSPQPSNLNYAWNFGSLLALCLGIQIVTGVTLAMHYTPNIDLAFISVEHIMRDVNYGWMIRYLHANTASFFFLFVYLHIGRGLYYGSYKSPRALPWSIGVIILILMMATAFLGIENTCPKWLDDEMGTFLMTSNLIISPKLKSLFDEYKIKPYLVFSELYKESVKENLRAETRKKAGIYGILNLTTGNFYIGSAVTNRFYSRF
;
A
#
# COMPACT_ATOMS: atom_id res chain seq x y z
N MET A 1 -29.76 19.71 -22.14
CA MET A 1 -30.23 18.43 -22.74
C MET A 1 -30.11 18.34 -24.28
N LYS A 2 -30.28 19.42 -25.06
CA LYS A 2 -30.14 19.33 -26.55
C LYS A 2 -28.71 19.02 -27.02
N LEU A 3 -27.68 19.53 -26.36
CA LEU A 3 -26.25 19.29 -26.73
C LEU A 3 -25.84 17.84 -26.58
N LEU A 4 -26.34 17.10 -25.58
CA LEU A 4 -26.05 15.68 -25.36
C LEU A 4 -26.60 14.78 -26.48
N LYS A 5 -27.67 15.20 -27.17
CA LYS A 5 -28.29 14.44 -28.22
C LYS A 5 -27.85 14.86 -29.65
N SER A 6 -27.17 16.01 -29.78
CA SER A 6 -26.74 16.53 -31.11
C SER A 6 -25.33 16.06 -31.53
N HIS A 7 -24.44 15.73 -30.62
CA HIS A 7 -23.10 15.29 -30.93
C HIS A 7 -23.01 13.75 -30.94
N PRO A 8 -22.44 13.10 -31.97
CA PRO A 8 -22.44 11.63 -32.10
C PRO A 8 -21.90 10.89 -30.86
N PHE A 9 -20.76 11.31 -30.32
CA PHE A 9 -20.17 10.69 -29.13
C PHE A 9 -20.99 10.95 -27.85
N LEU A 10 -21.54 12.15 -27.69
CA LEU A 10 -22.38 12.47 -26.54
C LEU A 10 -23.74 11.78 -26.63
N SER A 11 -24.29 11.61 -27.84
CA SER A 11 -25.50 10.83 -28.09
C SER A 11 -25.29 9.36 -27.75
N LEU A 12 -24.14 8.77 -28.11
CA LEU A 12 -23.79 7.41 -27.74
C LEU A 12 -23.68 7.26 -26.21
N ALA A 13 -22.96 8.15 -25.55
CA ALA A 13 -22.86 8.14 -24.09
C ALA A 13 -24.24 8.31 -23.41
N ASN A 14 -25.08 9.22 -23.93
CA ASN A 14 -26.44 9.43 -23.43
C ASN A 14 -27.31 8.17 -23.56
N SER A 15 -27.23 7.45 -24.68
CA SER A 15 -28.02 6.23 -24.90
C SER A 15 -27.63 5.09 -23.95
N TYR A 16 -26.36 4.99 -23.57
CA TYR A 16 -25.87 3.95 -22.66
C TYR A 16 -26.05 4.31 -21.18
N VAL A 17 -25.91 5.57 -20.80
CA VAL A 17 -25.86 5.99 -19.39
C VAL A 17 -27.22 6.53 -18.92
N ILE A 18 -27.91 7.33 -19.75
CA ILE A 18 -29.13 8.05 -19.34
C ILE A 18 -30.39 7.37 -19.88
N ASP A 19 -30.43 7.13 -21.19
CA ASP A 19 -31.63 6.62 -21.87
C ASP A 19 -31.61 5.06 -21.99
N SER A 20 -30.71 4.39 -21.30
CA SER A 20 -30.61 2.91 -21.32
C SER A 20 -31.83 2.26 -20.69
N PRO A 21 -32.51 1.34 -21.40
CA PRO A 21 -33.65 0.63 -20.83
C PRO A 21 -33.21 -0.28 -19.69
N GLN A 22 -33.74 -0.06 -18.51
CA GLN A 22 -33.44 -0.82 -17.32
C GLN A 22 -34.62 -1.75 -16.94
N PRO A 23 -34.34 -2.97 -16.40
CA PRO A 23 -35.38 -3.83 -15.91
C PRO A 23 -36.08 -3.20 -14.70
N SER A 24 -37.39 -3.44 -14.55
CA SER A 24 -38.22 -2.88 -13.46
C SER A 24 -37.90 -3.48 -12.08
N ASN A 25 -37.22 -4.60 -12.02
CA ASN A 25 -36.89 -5.35 -10.80
C ASN A 25 -35.47 -5.08 -10.28
N LEU A 26 -34.93 -3.89 -10.51
CA LEU A 26 -33.62 -3.48 -9.99
C LEU A 26 -33.63 -3.47 -8.45
N ASN A 27 -32.51 -3.91 -7.87
CA ASN A 27 -32.24 -3.81 -6.45
C ASN A 27 -30.86 -3.19 -6.21
N TYR A 28 -30.44 -3.01 -4.95
CA TYR A 28 -29.17 -2.39 -4.60
C TYR A 28 -27.93 -3.12 -5.16
N ALA A 29 -28.03 -4.39 -5.55
CA ALA A 29 -26.94 -5.12 -6.16
C ALA A 29 -26.48 -4.53 -7.52
N TRP A 30 -27.32 -3.73 -8.18
CA TRP A 30 -26.93 -3.00 -9.42
C TRP A 30 -26.10 -1.76 -9.13
N ASN A 31 -26.06 -1.27 -7.90
CA ASN A 31 -25.26 -0.10 -7.52
C ASN A 31 -23.75 -0.39 -7.40
N PHE A 32 -23.33 -1.65 -7.33
CA PHE A 32 -21.90 -1.98 -7.25
C PHE A 32 -21.09 -1.49 -8.45
N GLY A 33 -21.67 -1.42 -9.64
CA GLY A 33 -21.02 -0.85 -10.82
C GLY A 33 -20.73 0.65 -10.69
N SER A 34 -21.67 1.44 -10.17
CA SER A 34 -21.46 2.87 -9.94
C SER A 34 -20.50 3.14 -8.79
N LEU A 35 -20.51 2.32 -7.73
CA LEU A 35 -19.54 2.38 -6.65
C LEU A 35 -18.12 2.07 -7.13
N LEU A 36 -17.98 1.09 -8.03
CA LEU A 36 -16.69 0.79 -8.67
C LEU A 36 -16.19 1.95 -9.52
N ALA A 37 -17.07 2.61 -10.28
CA ALA A 37 -16.70 3.80 -11.06
C ALA A 37 -16.24 4.94 -10.15
N LEU A 38 -16.90 5.16 -9.01
CA LEU A 38 -16.47 6.14 -8.01
C LEU A 38 -15.10 5.79 -7.42
N CYS A 39 -14.90 4.54 -6.99
CA CYS A 39 -13.62 4.07 -6.48
C CYS A 39 -12.50 4.23 -7.52
N LEU A 40 -12.77 3.90 -8.78
CA LEU A 40 -11.80 4.09 -9.87
C LEU A 40 -11.42 5.57 -10.03
N GLY A 41 -12.38 6.48 -10.00
CA GLY A 41 -12.12 7.92 -10.04
C GLY A 41 -11.22 8.38 -8.90
N ILE A 42 -11.48 7.94 -7.67
CA ILE A 42 -10.63 8.21 -6.51
C ILE A 42 -9.23 7.63 -6.70
N GLN A 43 -9.11 6.39 -7.17
CA GLN A 43 -7.82 5.73 -7.43
C GLN A 43 -6.99 6.48 -8.48
N ILE A 44 -7.60 6.95 -9.56
CA ILE A 44 -6.90 7.71 -10.59
C ILE A 44 -6.40 9.04 -10.02
N VAL A 45 -7.26 9.82 -9.37
CA VAL A 45 -6.89 11.13 -8.83
C VAL A 45 -5.79 10.99 -7.77
N THR A 46 -5.97 10.11 -6.80
CA THR A 46 -4.98 9.90 -5.74
C THR A 46 -3.70 9.27 -6.27
N GLY A 47 -3.79 8.35 -7.24
CA GLY A 47 -2.64 7.71 -7.86
C GLY A 47 -1.77 8.69 -8.64
N VAL A 48 -2.36 9.60 -9.42
CA VAL A 48 -1.62 10.65 -10.13
C VAL A 48 -0.90 11.56 -9.16
N THR A 49 -1.57 12.00 -8.09
CA THR A 49 -0.94 12.87 -7.07
C THR A 49 0.20 12.17 -6.34
N LEU A 50 0.07 10.89 -6.01
CA LEU A 50 1.15 10.11 -5.39
C LEU A 50 2.33 9.92 -6.36
N ALA A 51 2.05 9.65 -7.64
CA ALA A 51 3.08 9.46 -8.67
C ALA A 51 3.96 10.70 -8.89
N MET A 52 3.47 11.91 -8.60
CA MET A 52 4.25 13.15 -8.69
C MET A 52 5.40 13.21 -7.67
N HIS A 53 5.29 12.48 -6.57
CA HIS A 53 6.27 12.47 -5.48
C HIS A 53 7.02 11.16 -5.35
N TYR A 54 6.54 10.09 -6.01
CA TYR A 54 7.13 8.77 -5.94
C TYR A 54 8.29 8.62 -6.93
N THR A 55 9.40 8.06 -6.46
CA THR A 55 10.58 7.77 -7.31
C THR A 55 10.69 6.26 -7.49
N PRO A 56 10.48 5.72 -8.71
CA PRO A 56 10.55 4.28 -9.00
C PRO A 56 12.01 3.83 -9.17
N ASN A 57 12.76 3.79 -8.06
CA ASN A 57 14.16 3.36 -8.01
C ASN A 57 14.31 2.45 -6.79
N ILE A 58 15.10 1.39 -6.89
CA ILE A 58 15.28 0.37 -5.84
C ILE A 58 15.71 1.01 -4.52
N ASP A 59 16.64 1.97 -4.56
CA ASP A 59 17.19 2.61 -3.36
C ASP A 59 16.32 3.76 -2.84
N LEU A 60 15.53 4.39 -3.71
CA LEU A 60 14.78 5.61 -3.40
C LEU A 60 13.27 5.40 -3.23
N ALA A 61 12.73 4.28 -3.69
CA ALA A 61 11.29 4.03 -3.67
C ALA A 61 10.71 4.13 -2.25
N PHE A 62 11.30 3.43 -1.29
CA PHE A 62 10.86 3.47 0.10
C PHE A 62 11.02 4.86 0.73
N ILE A 63 12.14 5.52 0.48
CA ILE A 63 12.41 6.86 0.99
C ILE A 63 11.41 7.87 0.42
N SER A 64 11.05 7.76 -0.85
CA SER A 64 10.05 8.63 -1.48
C SER A 64 8.65 8.42 -0.90
N VAL A 65 8.27 7.19 -0.55
CA VAL A 65 7.02 6.90 0.15
C VAL A 65 7.02 7.48 1.57
N GLU A 66 8.12 7.36 2.31
CA GLU A 66 8.27 7.97 3.62
C GLU A 66 8.21 9.52 3.54
N HIS A 67 8.83 10.10 2.51
CA HIS A 67 8.72 11.53 2.21
C HIS A 67 7.26 11.96 1.98
N ILE A 68 6.51 11.21 1.16
CA ILE A 68 5.08 11.47 0.95
C ILE A 68 4.32 11.46 2.28
N MET A 69 4.61 10.49 3.15
CA MET A 69 3.89 10.31 4.41
C MET A 69 4.18 11.39 5.46
N ARG A 70 5.37 12.01 5.42
CA ARG A 70 5.84 12.89 6.49
C ARG A 70 6.01 14.33 6.09
N ASP A 71 6.49 14.60 4.90
CA ASP A 71 6.95 15.93 4.49
C ASP A 71 6.01 16.61 3.49
N VAL A 72 5.27 15.83 2.70
CA VAL A 72 4.28 16.37 1.74
C VAL A 72 2.99 16.73 2.47
N ASN A 73 2.49 17.96 2.23
CA ASN A 73 1.23 18.41 2.80
C ASN A 73 0.07 17.49 2.41
N TYR A 74 -0.61 16.94 3.42
CA TYR A 74 -1.68 15.94 3.26
C TYR A 74 -1.28 14.65 2.51
N GLY A 75 0.01 14.40 2.30
CA GLY A 75 0.50 13.20 1.60
C GLY A 75 0.08 11.91 2.28
N TRP A 76 0.12 11.86 3.62
CA TRP A 76 -0.37 10.73 4.41
C TRP A 76 -1.86 10.45 4.15
N MET A 77 -2.69 11.49 4.05
CA MET A 77 -4.12 11.35 3.80
C MET A 77 -4.39 10.78 2.41
N ILE A 78 -3.71 11.30 1.38
CA ILE A 78 -3.85 10.83 0.00
C ILE A 78 -3.42 9.37 -0.12
N ARG A 79 -2.30 8.99 0.51
CA ARG A 79 -1.83 7.61 0.51
C ARG A 79 -2.80 6.65 1.22
N TYR A 80 -3.32 7.02 2.39
CA TYR A 80 -4.31 6.20 3.09
C TYR A 80 -5.62 6.11 2.33
N LEU A 81 -6.07 7.21 1.71
CA LEU A 81 -7.25 7.19 0.85
C LEU A 81 -7.06 6.24 -0.33
N HIS A 82 -5.89 6.28 -1.00
CA HIS A 82 -5.55 5.38 -2.09
C HIS A 82 -5.57 3.91 -1.64
N ALA A 83 -4.89 3.58 -0.56
CA ALA A 83 -4.79 2.22 -0.05
C ALA A 83 -6.15 1.66 0.41
N ASN A 84 -6.93 2.43 1.17
CA ASN A 84 -8.24 2.00 1.64
C ASN A 84 -9.25 1.87 0.50
N THR A 85 -9.25 2.83 -0.45
CA THR A 85 -10.13 2.75 -1.62
C THR A 85 -9.81 1.54 -2.49
N ALA A 86 -8.54 1.12 -2.60
CA ALA A 86 -8.16 -0.10 -3.29
C ALA A 86 -8.82 -1.34 -2.65
N SER A 87 -8.84 -1.44 -1.33
CA SER A 87 -9.50 -2.53 -0.60
C SER A 87 -11.01 -2.55 -0.86
N PHE A 88 -11.67 -1.41 -0.79
CA PHE A 88 -13.10 -1.30 -1.13
C PHE A 88 -13.39 -1.60 -2.59
N PHE A 89 -12.49 -1.21 -3.49
CA PHE A 89 -12.62 -1.49 -4.92
C PHE A 89 -12.68 -2.99 -5.17
N PHE A 90 -11.77 -3.78 -4.59
CA PHE A 90 -11.79 -5.24 -4.71
C PHE A 90 -13.04 -5.87 -4.06
N LEU A 91 -13.45 -5.38 -2.89
CA LEU A 91 -14.68 -5.84 -2.24
C LEU A 91 -15.89 -5.67 -3.17
N PHE A 92 -16.05 -4.48 -3.75
CA PHE A 92 -17.16 -4.20 -4.65
C PHE A 92 -17.07 -4.97 -5.97
N VAL A 93 -15.86 -5.26 -6.48
CA VAL A 93 -15.67 -6.12 -7.65
C VAL A 93 -16.19 -7.53 -7.38
N TYR A 94 -15.85 -8.13 -6.25
CA TYR A 94 -16.36 -9.46 -5.91
C TYR A 94 -17.88 -9.48 -5.78
N LEU A 95 -18.48 -8.48 -5.18
CA LEU A 95 -19.94 -8.35 -5.09
C LEU A 95 -20.56 -8.12 -6.47
N HIS A 96 -19.93 -7.34 -7.32
CA HIS A 96 -20.36 -7.08 -8.70
C HIS A 96 -20.33 -8.36 -9.56
N ILE A 97 -19.29 -9.15 -9.46
CA ILE A 97 -19.16 -10.46 -10.13
C ILE A 97 -20.18 -11.44 -9.56
N GLY A 98 -20.29 -11.53 -8.23
CA GLY A 98 -21.26 -12.39 -7.56
C GLY A 98 -22.69 -12.12 -8.01
N ARG A 99 -23.09 -10.84 -8.14
CA ARG A 99 -24.36 -10.41 -8.70
C ARG A 99 -24.53 -10.93 -10.14
N GLY A 100 -23.47 -10.79 -10.97
CA GLY A 100 -23.49 -11.25 -12.37
C GLY A 100 -23.68 -12.76 -12.50
N LEU A 101 -23.05 -13.53 -11.63
CA LEU A 101 -23.20 -14.99 -11.56
C LEU A 101 -24.59 -15.40 -11.06
N TYR A 102 -25.06 -14.78 -9.99
CA TYR A 102 -26.36 -15.09 -9.39
C TYR A 102 -27.52 -14.86 -10.36
N TYR A 103 -27.52 -13.73 -11.07
CA TYR A 103 -28.56 -13.39 -12.05
C TYR A 103 -28.31 -13.92 -13.47
N GLY A 104 -27.25 -14.67 -13.68
CA GLY A 104 -26.92 -15.24 -14.99
C GLY A 104 -26.58 -14.20 -16.07
N SER A 105 -26.03 -13.03 -15.66
CA SER A 105 -25.73 -11.92 -16.57
C SER A 105 -24.62 -12.22 -17.58
N TYR A 106 -23.92 -13.33 -17.44
CA TYR A 106 -22.89 -13.81 -18.37
C TYR A 106 -23.45 -14.53 -19.58
N LYS A 107 -24.76 -14.87 -19.58
CA LYS A 107 -25.40 -15.59 -20.69
C LYS A 107 -25.73 -14.64 -21.85
N SER A 108 -25.89 -15.21 -23.04
CA SER A 108 -26.38 -14.47 -24.22
C SER A 108 -27.68 -13.69 -23.87
N PRO A 109 -27.82 -12.43 -24.32
CA PRO A 109 -26.98 -11.66 -25.25
C PRO A 109 -25.84 -10.87 -24.59
N ARG A 110 -25.57 -11.05 -23.30
CA ARG A 110 -24.64 -10.24 -22.50
C ARG A 110 -23.22 -10.85 -22.37
N ALA A 111 -22.89 -11.84 -23.18
CA ALA A 111 -21.59 -12.51 -23.12
C ALA A 111 -20.41 -11.57 -23.40
N LEU A 112 -20.54 -10.63 -24.34
CA LEU A 112 -19.49 -9.69 -24.68
C LEU A 112 -19.14 -8.73 -23.51
N PRO A 113 -20.11 -8.03 -22.87
CA PRO A 113 -19.80 -7.23 -21.69
C PRO A 113 -19.18 -8.04 -20.54
N TRP A 114 -19.58 -9.28 -20.37
CA TRP A 114 -18.97 -10.19 -19.37
C TRP A 114 -17.50 -10.47 -19.69
N SER A 115 -17.19 -10.82 -20.93
CA SER A 115 -15.80 -11.09 -21.36
C SER A 115 -14.90 -9.87 -21.19
N ILE A 116 -15.37 -8.68 -21.50
CA ILE A 116 -14.67 -7.41 -21.24
C ILE A 116 -14.41 -7.25 -19.74
N GLY A 117 -15.40 -7.54 -18.89
CA GLY A 117 -15.26 -7.49 -17.45
C GLY A 117 -14.19 -8.44 -16.91
N VAL A 118 -14.05 -9.63 -17.48
CA VAL A 118 -12.99 -10.60 -17.13
C VAL A 118 -11.60 -10.04 -17.47
N ILE A 119 -11.44 -9.42 -18.64
CA ILE A 119 -10.18 -8.79 -19.04
C ILE A 119 -9.82 -7.65 -18.09
N ILE A 120 -10.80 -6.80 -17.76
CA ILE A 120 -10.61 -5.70 -16.78
C ILE A 120 -10.19 -6.25 -15.41
N LEU A 121 -10.79 -7.35 -14.94
CA LEU A 121 -10.42 -7.99 -13.69
C LEU A 121 -8.94 -8.42 -13.66
N ILE A 122 -8.47 -9.05 -14.74
CA ILE A 122 -7.08 -9.48 -14.86
C ILE A 122 -6.13 -8.28 -14.84
N LEU A 123 -6.44 -7.24 -15.61
CA LEU A 123 -5.63 -6.00 -15.62
C LEU A 123 -5.62 -5.30 -14.27
N MET A 124 -6.74 -5.29 -13.56
CA MET A 124 -6.85 -4.70 -12.23
C MET A 124 -6.03 -5.47 -11.19
N MET A 125 -6.05 -6.80 -11.22
CA MET A 125 -5.20 -7.62 -10.35
C MET A 125 -3.72 -7.38 -10.62
N ALA A 126 -3.32 -7.30 -11.89
CA ALA A 126 -1.95 -6.98 -12.27
C ALA A 126 -1.53 -5.58 -11.78
N THR A 127 -2.40 -4.58 -11.93
CA THR A 127 -2.14 -3.21 -11.44
C THR A 127 -1.95 -3.18 -9.93
N ALA A 128 -2.81 -3.88 -9.18
CA ALA A 128 -2.71 -3.92 -7.72
C ALA A 128 -1.43 -4.62 -7.25
N PHE A 129 -1.04 -5.72 -7.91
CA PHE A 129 0.19 -6.43 -7.62
C PHE A 129 1.43 -5.53 -7.83
N LEU A 130 1.53 -4.89 -8.99
CA LEU A 130 2.63 -3.96 -9.29
C LEU A 130 2.66 -2.77 -8.31
N GLY A 131 1.51 -2.28 -7.87
CA GLY A 131 1.42 -1.20 -6.89
C GLY A 131 1.96 -1.59 -5.52
N ILE A 132 1.77 -2.83 -5.09
CA ILE A 132 2.29 -3.35 -3.82
C ILE A 132 3.79 -3.60 -3.90
N GLU A 133 4.27 -4.26 -4.94
CA GLU A 133 5.70 -4.58 -5.09
C GLU A 133 6.58 -3.33 -5.16
N ASN A 134 6.13 -2.29 -5.86
CA ASN A 134 6.93 -1.06 -5.99
C ASN A 134 7.06 -0.25 -4.69
N THR A 135 6.24 -0.53 -3.67
CA THR A 135 6.32 0.14 -2.37
C THR A 135 7.08 -0.65 -1.31
N CYS A 136 7.39 -1.92 -1.57
CA CYS A 136 8.21 -2.76 -0.71
C CYS A 136 9.67 -2.72 -1.20
N PRO A 137 10.62 -2.26 -0.38
CA PRO A 137 12.02 -2.24 -0.81
C PRO A 137 12.55 -3.67 -0.93
N LYS A 138 13.12 -3.99 -2.09
CA LYS A 138 13.78 -5.30 -2.33
C LYS A 138 14.94 -5.55 -1.37
N TRP A 139 15.55 -4.51 -0.79
CA TRP A 139 16.58 -4.66 0.23
C TRP A 139 16.02 -5.28 1.54
N LEU A 140 14.71 -5.27 1.78
CA LEU A 140 14.13 -6.05 2.88
C LEU A 140 14.31 -7.57 2.66
N ASP A 141 14.35 -8.03 1.40
CA ASP A 141 14.60 -9.44 1.08
C ASP A 141 16.10 -9.77 1.08
N ASP A 142 16.96 -8.85 0.63
CA ASP A 142 18.40 -9.03 0.55
C ASP A 142 19.14 -8.65 1.85
N GLU A 143 18.65 -7.65 2.60
CA GLU A 143 19.26 -7.18 3.85
C GLU A 143 18.63 -7.72 5.12
N MET A 144 17.50 -8.40 5.08
CA MET A 144 17.10 -9.29 6.18
C MET A 144 18.13 -10.42 6.37
N GLY A 145 19.00 -10.64 5.35
CA GLY A 145 20.13 -11.54 5.41
C GLY A 145 21.45 -10.93 5.94
N THR A 146 21.62 -9.61 5.94
CA THR A 146 22.90 -8.96 6.26
C THR A 146 22.81 -7.79 7.23
N PHE A 147 22.20 -8.03 8.37
CA PHE A 147 22.32 -7.13 9.51
C PHE A 147 23.61 -7.50 10.28
N LEU A 148 24.71 -6.86 9.92
CA LEU A 148 26.04 -7.16 10.47
C LEU A 148 26.12 -6.84 11.97
N MET A 149 26.47 -7.85 12.75
CA MET A 149 26.97 -7.64 14.11
C MET A 149 28.43 -7.16 14.05
N THR A 150 28.68 -5.95 14.45
CA THR A 150 30.04 -5.55 14.80
C THR A 150 30.18 -5.41 16.30
N SER A 151 31.04 -6.26 16.84
CA SER A 151 31.83 -6.18 18.06
C SER A 151 31.14 -6.12 19.44
N ASN A 152 31.49 -7.14 20.23
CA ASN A 152 31.66 -7.12 21.72
C ASN A 152 30.54 -6.58 22.62
N LEU A 153 29.29 -6.60 22.21
CA LEU A 153 28.18 -6.37 23.12
C LEU A 153 27.72 -7.68 23.76
N ILE A 154 27.58 -7.68 25.08
CA ILE A 154 27.01 -8.78 25.85
C ILE A 154 25.52 -8.83 25.50
N ILE A 155 25.18 -9.57 24.46
CA ILE A 155 23.80 -9.86 24.10
C ILE A 155 23.27 -10.84 25.12
N SER A 156 22.10 -10.54 25.72
CA SER A 156 21.49 -11.48 26.65
C SER A 156 21.23 -12.83 25.95
N PRO A 157 21.40 -13.97 26.64
CA PRO A 157 21.20 -15.29 26.04
C PRO A 157 19.83 -15.46 25.39
N LYS A 158 18.80 -14.80 25.95
CA LYS A 158 17.42 -14.81 25.45
C LYS A 158 17.28 -14.05 24.12
N LEU A 159 17.99 -12.93 23.97
CA LEU A 159 17.98 -12.15 22.72
C LEU A 159 18.74 -12.90 21.61
N LYS A 160 19.85 -13.56 21.98
CA LYS A 160 20.62 -14.38 21.05
C LYS A 160 19.80 -15.56 20.51
N SER A 161 19.07 -16.26 21.39
CA SER A 161 18.20 -17.36 20.95
C SER A 161 17.09 -16.92 20.01
N LEU A 162 16.51 -15.74 20.21
CA LEU A 162 15.53 -15.16 19.31
C LEU A 162 16.13 -14.82 17.94
N PHE A 163 17.33 -14.23 17.89
CA PHE A 163 18.01 -13.94 16.63
C PHE A 163 18.36 -15.22 15.86
N ASP A 164 18.78 -16.27 16.57
CA ASP A 164 19.10 -17.57 15.96
C ASP A 164 17.83 -18.27 15.42
N GLU A 165 16.72 -18.20 16.18
CA GLU A 165 15.41 -18.75 15.81
C GLU A 165 14.85 -18.10 14.54
N TYR A 166 14.89 -16.78 14.46
CA TYR A 166 14.35 -16.01 13.32
C TYR A 166 15.40 -15.70 12.24
N LYS A 167 16.64 -16.20 12.37
CA LYS A 167 17.78 -15.97 11.46
C LYS A 167 18.06 -14.48 11.22
N ILE A 168 17.83 -13.64 12.22
CA ILE A 168 18.04 -12.19 12.17
C ILE A 168 19.47 -11.87 12.63
N LYS A 169 20.21 -11.09 11.82
CA LYS A 169 21.55 -10.58 12.19
C LYS A 169 21.46 -9.05 12.35
N PRO A 170 21.42 -8.51 13.57
CA PRO A 170 21.35 -7.06 13.77
C PRO A 170 22.69 -6.39 13.38
N TYR A 171 22.59 -5.23 12.72
CA TYR A 171 23.74 -4.42 12.32
C TYR A 171 24.44 -3.75 13.49
N LEU A 172 23.63 -3.18 14.40
CA LEU A 172 24.08 -2.52 15.61
C LEU A 172 23.16 -2.94 16.77
N VAL A 173 23.75 -3.21 17.93
CA VAL A 173 23.01 -3.50 19.16
C VAL A 173 23.54 -2.59 20.25
N PHE A 174 22.64 -1.87 20.90
CA PHE A 174 22.95 -1.02 22.05
C PHE A 174 22.25 -1.55 23.29
N SER A 175 22.97 -1.70 24.38
CA SER A 175 22.45 -1.97 25.72
C SER A 175 22.49 -0.69 26.55
N GLU A 176 21.68 -0.66 27.62
CA GLU A 176 21.70 0.44 28.59
C GLU A 176 21.42 1.83 27.99
N LEU A 177 20.36 1.92 27.15
CA LEU A 177 19.95 3.15 26.47
C LEU A 177 19.65 4.35 27.41
N TYR A 178 19.60 4.11 28.72
CA TYR A 178 19.45 5.17 29.73
C TYR A 178 20.75 5.97 29.95
N LYS A 179 21.93 5.43 29.58
CA LYS A 179 23.21 6.12 29.72
C LYS A 179 23.44 7.13 28.61
N GLU A 180 23.82 8.37 28.95
CA GLU A 180 24.00 9.44 27.97
C GLU A 180 25.15 9.14 26.96
N SER A 181 26.22 8.49 27.43
CA SER A 181 27.33 8.04 26.55
C SER A 181 26.88 7.05 25.47
N VAL A 182 25.92 6.18 25.80
CA VAL A 182 25.35 5.21 24.83
C VAL A 182 24.48 5.93 23.82
N LYS A 183 23.73 6.94 24.24
CA LYS A 183 22.91 7.77 23.35
C LYS A 183 23.79 8.60 22.39
N GLU A 184 24.92 9.12 22.84
CA GLU A 184 25.88 9.82 21.98
C GLU A 184 26.48 8.91 20.92
N ASN A 185 26.88 7.70 21.30
CA ASN A 185 27.34 6.68 20.36
C ASN A 185 26.25 6.29 19.37
N LEU A 186 25.00 6.10 19.83
CA LEU A 186 23.86 5.83 18.97
C LEU A 186 23.65 6.97 17.96
N ARG A 187 23.76 8.23 18.40
CA ARG A 187 23.69 9.41 17.51
C ARG A 187 24.78 9.40 16.45
N ALA A 188 26.01 9.12 16.84
CA ALA A 188 27.15 9.12 15.93
C ALA A 188 27.01 8.02 14.86
N GLU A 189 26.67 6.80 15.28
CA GLU A 189 26.57 5.65 14.40
C GLU A 189 25.33 5.66 13.48
N THR A 190 24.22 6.25 13.96
CA THR A 190 22.97 6.29 13.19
C THR A 190 22.79 7.59 12.38
N ARG A 191 23.75 8.52 12.47
CA ARG A 191 23.71 9.78 11.73
C ARG A 191 23.68 9.53 10.24
N LYS A 192 22.73 10.14 9.53
CA LYS A 192 22.47 9.97 8.10
C LYS A 192 22.04 8.56 7.67
N LYS A 193 21.72 7.69 8.61
CA LYS A 193 21.17 6.36 8.30
C LYS A 193 19.64 6.36 8.48
N ALA A 194 18.97 5.52 7.73
CA ALA A 194 17.56 5.17 7.90
C ALA A 194 17.48 3.67 8.13
N GLY A 195 16.47 3.19 8.81
CA GLY A 195 16.35 1.75 9.04
C GLY A 195 15.21 1.36 9.98
N ILE A 196 15.16 0.08 10.25
CA ILE A 196 14.25 -0.54 11.22
C ILE A 196 15.02 -0.77 12.50
N TYR A 197 14.39 -0.48 13.64
CA TYR A 197 14.96 -0.75 14.95
C TYR A 197 13.99 -1.57 15.79
N GLY A 198 14.54 -2.39 16.64
CA GLY A 198 13.80 -3.12 17.66
C GLY A 198 14.23 -2.73 19.05
N ILE A 199 13.27 -2.53 19.95
CA ILE A 199 13.52 -2.30 21.38
C ILE A 199 12.97 -3.50 22.13
N LEU A 200 13.83 -4.19 22.86
CA LEU A 200 13.46 -5.29 23.74
C LEU A 200 13.53 -4.83 25.18
N ASN A 201 12.42 -4.91 25.90
CA ASN A 201 12.41 -4.75 27.34
C ASN A 201 12.79 -6.08 28.00
N LEU A 202 13.98 -6.16 28.56
CA LEU A 202 14.52 -7.38 29.18
C LEU A 202 13.76 -7.82 30.43
N THR A 203 13.06 -6.89 31.11
CA THR A 203 12.30 -7.20 32.33
C THR A 203 10.94 -7.80 32.01
N THR A 204 10.22 -7.23 31.05
CA THR A 204 8.86 -7.65 30.70
C THR A 204 8.83 -8.64 29.52
N GLY A 205 9.91 -8.73 28.75
CA GLY A 205 9.97 -9.51 27.51
C GLY A 205 9.22 -8.87 26.33
N ASN A 206 8.67 -7.67 26.50
CA ASN A 206 7.96 -6.98 25.44
C ASN A 206 8.93 -6.48 24.38
N PHE A 207 8.55 -6.65 23.12
CA PHE A 207 9.33 -6.24 21.96
C PHE A 207 8.57 -5.18 21.15
N TYR A 208 9.26 -4.10 20.80
CA TYR A 208 8.72 -3.04 19.95
C TYR A 208 9.57 -2.92 18.68
N ILE A 209 8.92 -2.87 17.51
CA ILE A 209 9.58 -2.63 16.22
C ILE A 209 9.16 -1.25 15.72
N GLY A 210 10.12 -0.46 15.30
CA GLY A 210 9.88 0.85 14.71
C GLY A 210 10.78 1.08 13.50
N SER A 211 10.41 2.05 12.67
CA SER A 211 11.24 2.54 11.57
C SER A 211 11.66 3.98 11.80
N ALA A 212 12.83 4.35 11.33
CA ALA A 212 13.35 5.71 11.38
C ALA A 212 13.92 6.12 10.02
N VAL A 213 13.59 7.36 9.62
CA VAL A 213 14.13 8.00 8.42
C VAL A 213 15.48 8.61 8.74
N THR A 214 16.28 8.85 7.72
CA THR A 214 17.58 9.54 7.78
C THR A 214 17.55 10.76 8.70
N ASN A 215 18.48 10.83 9.65
CA ASN A 215 18.63 11.84 10.70
C ASN A 215 17.54 11.88 11.79
N ARG A 216 16.54 10.99 11.76
CA ARG A 216 15.48 10.92 12.79
C ARG A 216 15.56 9.66 13.66
N PHE A 217 16.54 8.81 13.46
CA PHE A 217 16.72 7.60 14.26
C PHE A 217 16.80 7.95 15.74
N TYR A 218 17.55 8.99 16.06
CA TYR A 218 17.81 9.44 17.41
C TYR A 218 16.60 10.12 18.08
N SER A 219 15.75 10.82 17.37
CA SER A 219 14.61 11.55 17.98
C SER A 219 13.51 10.64 18.55
N ARG A 220 13.70 9.32 18.46
CA ARG A 220 12.79 8.29 18.96
C ARG A 220 13.26 7.65 20.27
N PHE A 221 14.48 7.93 20.73
CA PHE A 221 15.10 7.49 21.97
C PHE A 221 15.40 8.68 22.88
#